data_6470d63183f866f51eff3101e9d8bb84
#
_entry.id   6470d63183f866f51eff3101e9d8bb84
#
_cell.length_a   1.000
_cell.length_b   1.000
_cell.length_c   1.000
_cell.angle_alpha   90.00
_cell.angle_beta   90.00
_cell.angle_gamma   90.00
#
_symmetry.space_group_name_H-M   'P 1'
#
loop_
_entity.id
_entity.type
_entity.pdbx_description
1 polymer ?
#
loop_
_entity_poly.entity_id
_entity_poly.type
_entity_poly.pdbx_seq_one_letter_code
_entity_poly.pdbx_strand_id
1 'polypeptide(L)'
;MKTKINDQMIKQLRCMHRVACGLAVTARRFIGPVLAVHLLLALATTGTQAAASQTGNMRSESGLARPALWAVYYAWYTTATGPHGKESMWCEANDKGAVPKPRGKAQPLIGYYDSDNPDVVRWHMRLAKAAGIDAFLVSWWGGSNISGKAFEQVIVPVAAEEGGKVAMCSELAQFHHDVSKLAQEMAAVLKRVKDSPAYLQIEGKPVVYLYQVPFDPKLTPETFGQLQRGVEAEIGPVYWVMDKVSNANNKMTIPSNWLDVPGISMFGFYGTFSIKRVWAYDDLILDYRRITEAAHAAGKKVFLPVHPGHDNSGFRPDDNFVMPRDEGATLREYLRAATDARADAILVTSFNEWPETTVVEPSSSWADPYQYLKILATWKGIPFVTPARMK
;
A
#
# COMPACT_ATOMS: atom_id res chain seq x y z
N MET A 1 20.32 18.99 -17.01
CA MET A 1 20.62 17.89 -16.09
C MET A 1 19.39 17.44 -15.26
N LYS A 2 18.44 18.31 -14.97
CA LYS A 2 17.21 18.04 -14.19
C LYS A 2 16.14 17.17 -14.88
N THR A 3 16.08 17.17 -16.22
CA THR A 3 15.10 16.41 -17.01
C THR A 3 15.40 14.90 -17.07
N LYS A 4 16.65 14.51 -16.89
CA LYS A 4 17.07 13.10 -16.95
C LYS A 4 16.62 12.24 -15.75
N ILE A 5 16.41 12.86 -14.58
CA ILE A 5 16.05 12.13 -13.34
C ILE A 5 14.62 11.62 -13.40
N ASN A 6 13.70 12.41 -13.93
CA ASN A 6 12.28 12.01 -14.07
C ASN A 6 12.06 10.91 -15.11
N ASP A 7 12.78 11.01 -16.25
CA ASP A 7 12.76 9.96 -17.27
C ASP A 7 13.39 8.64 -16.79
N GLN A 8 14.36 8.74 -15.90
CA GLN A 8 15.02 7.58 -15.33
C GLN A 8 14.10 6.86 -14.32
N MET A 9 13.35 7.60 -13.52
CA MET A 9 12.36 7.08 -12.60
C MET A 9 11.21 6.37 -13.34
N ILE A 10 10.73 6.97 -14.42
CA ILE A 10 9.70 6.38 -15.31
C ILE A 10 10.24 5.15 -16.06
N LYS A 11 11.49 5.19 -16.52
CA LYS A 11 12.13 4.04 -17.18
C LYS A 11 12.40 2.89 -16.21
N GLN A 12 12.71 3.17 -14.94
CA GLN A 12 12.91 2.15 -13.94
C GLN A 12 11.61 1.47 -13.54
N LEU A 13 10.52 2.22 -13.37
CA LEU A 13 9.18 1.65 -13.21
C LEU A 13 8.78 0.76 -14.41
N ARG A 14 9.21 1.10 -15.62
CA ARG A 14 9.00 0.26 -16.82
C ARG A 14 9.91 -0.99 -16.88
N CYS A 15 11.14 -0.89 -16.39
CA CYS A 15 12.10 -2.01 -16.43
C CYS A 15 11.74 -3.10 -15.42
N MET A 16 11.22 -2.75 -14.27
CA MET A 16 10.86 -3.68 -13.19
C MET A 16 9.70 -4.62 -13.58
N HIS A 17 8.83 -4.18 -14.50
CA HIS A 17 7.72 -5.01 -14.99
C HIS A 17 8.14 -6.04 -16.07
N ARG A 18 9.22 -5.77 -16.83
CA ARG A 18 9.69 -6.70 -17.86
C ARG A 18 10.33 -7.98 -17.31
N VAL A 19 10.87 -7.94 -16.09
CA VAL A 19 11.50 -9.12 -15.47
C VAL A 19 10.46 -10.10 -14.94
N ALA A 20 9.27 -9.62 -14.52
CA ALA A 20 8.18 -10.48 -14.04
C ALA A 20 7.44 -11.23 -15.18
N CYS A 21 7.45 -10.70 -16.41
CA CYS A 21 6.74 -11.31 -17.56
C CYS A 21 7.54 -12.35 -18.34
N GLY A 22 8.83 -12.54 -18.07
CA GLY A 22 9.71 -13.45 -18.86
C GLY A 22 9.53 -14.93 -18.61
N LEU A 23 8.72 -15.35 -17.62
CA LEU A 23 8.60 -16.77 -17.23
C LEU A 23 7.23 -17.42 -17.48
N ALA A 24 6.31 -16.75 -18.16
CA ALA A 24 4.94 -17.26 -18.32
C ALA A 24 4.55 -17.65 -19.76
N VAL A 25 5.49 -17.91 -20.66
CA VAL A 25 5.16 -18.36 -22.03
C VAL A 25 5.84 -19.69 -22.34
N THR A 26 5.28 -20.76 -21.85
CA THR A 26 5.34 -22.10 -22.51
C THR A 26 4.37 -23.06 -21.81
N ALA A 27 3.16 -23.14 -22.27
CA ALA A 27 2.34 -24.37 -22.33
C ALA A 27 1.00 -24.07 -23.02
N ARG A 28 0.95 -24.21 -24.30
CA ARG A 28 -0.29 -24.38 -25.08
C ARG A 28 -0.31 -25.80 -25.65
N ARG A 29 -1.49 -26.38 -25.56
CA ARG A 29 -2.11 -27.49 -26.32
C ARG A 29 -2.39 -28.74 -25.50
N PHE A 30 -3.67 -28.96 -25.24
CA PHE A 30 -4.40 -30.06 -25.85
C PHE A 30 -5.92 -29.87 -25.64
N ILE A 31 -6.66 -30.14 -26.73
CA ILE A 31 -8.09 -29.99 -26.97
C ILE A 31 -8.78 -31.33 -26.69
N GLY A 32 -10.03 -31.29 -26.24
CA GLY A 32 -10.97 -32.41 -26.44
C GLY A 32 -12.28 -32.21 -25.67
N PRO A 33 -13.40 -32.27 -26.37
CA PRO A 33 -14.72 -32.02 -25.78
C PRO A 33 -15.52 -33.29 -25.55
N VAL A 34 -16.43 -33.34 -24.56
CA VAL A 34 -17.63 -34.23 -24.59
C VAL A 34 -18.73 -33.68 -23.71
N LEU A 35 -19.77 -33.30 -24.37
CA LEU A 35 -21.21 -33.56 -24.26
C LEU A 35 -21.99 -33.12 -23.00
N ALA A 36 -23.01 -32.35 -23.38
CA ALA A 36 -24.24 -31.99 -22.70
C ALA A 36 -25.16 -33.19 -22.41
N VAL A 37 -26.10 -33.07 -21.50
CA VAL A 37 -27.52 -33.49 -21.64
C VAL A 37 -28.32 -33.12 -20.38
N HIS A 38 -29.36 -32.27 -20.58
CA HIS A 38 -30.78 -32.32 -20.11
C HIS A 38 -31.07 -32.38 -18.60
N LEU A 39 -32.11 -31.80 -18.03
CA LEU A 39 -33.46 -31.35 -18.44
C LEU A 39 -34.13 -30.56 -17.29
N LEU A 40 -34.74 -29.49 -17.59
CA LEU A 40 -36.02 -28.90 -17.34
C LEU A 40 -36.95 -29.32 -16.15
N LEU A 41 -37.64 -28.31 -15.68
CA LEU A 41 -39.00 -28.04 -15.17
C LEU A 41 -39.01 -27.68 -13.69
N ALA A 42 -39.30 -26.46 -13.37
CA ALA A 42 -40.51 -25.60 -13.34
C ALA A 42 -41.32 -25.79 -12.04
N LEU A 43 -41.52 -24.71 -11.32
CA LEU A 43 -42.81 -24.09 -11.07
C LEU A 43 -42.68 -22.87 -10.16
N ALA A 44 -43.36 -21.84 -10.58
CA ALA A 44 -43.46 -20.55 -9.91
C ALA A 44 -44.36 -20.66 -8.66
N THR A 45 -43.92 -19.93 -7.60
CA THR A 45 -44.88 -19.32 -6.68
C THR A 45 -44.38 -17.94 -6.28
N THR A 46 -45.18 -16.97 -6.56
CA THR A 46 -45.12 -15.57 -6.21
C THR A 46 -45.11 -15.39 -4.70
N GLY A 47 -44.07 -14.71 -4.21
CA GLY A 47 -44.04 -14.23 -2.84
C GLY A 47 -43.20 -12.94 -2.80
N THR A 48 -43.88 -11.81 -2.94
CA THR A 48 -43.33 -10.49 -2.61
C THR A 48 -42.94 -10.45 -1.14
N GLN A 49 -41.65 -10.56 -0.85
CA GLN A 49 -41.11 -10.15 0.45
C GLN A 49 -40.18 -8.96 0.23
N ALA A 50 -40.55 -7.86 0.90
CA ALA A 50 -39.79 -6.65 0.99
C ALA A 50 -38.41 -6.95 1.50
N ALA A 51 -37.36 -6.52 0.76
CA ALA A 51 -35.98 -6.52 1.19
C ALA A 51 -35.83 -5.52 2.35
N ALA A 52 -35.92 -6.01 3.57
CA ALA A 52 -35.47 -5.27 4.73
C ALA A 52 -33.94 -5.20 4.65
N SER A 53 -33.42 -3.99 4.57
CA SER A 53 -31.99 -3.70 4.67
C SER A 53 -31.46 -4.24 6.01
N GLN A 54 -30.80 -5.38 5.95
CA GLN A 54 -30.01 -5.83 7.09
C GLN A 54 -28.73 -4.98 7.16
N THR A 55 -28.80 -3.86 7.88
CA THR A 55 -27.64 -3.27 8.52
C THR A 55 -27.18 -4.24 9.61
N GLY A 56 -26.45 -5.27 9.20
CA GLY A 56 -25.84 -6.21 10.12
C GLY A 56 -24.82 -5.47 10.96
N ASN A 57 -25.13 -5.28 12.22
CA ASN A 57 -24.24 -4.84 13.28
C ASN A 57 -23.12 -5.87 13.38
N MET A 58 -21.97 -5.63 12.72
CA MET A 58 -20.75 -6.42 12.88
C MET A 58 -20.15 -6.12 14.26
N ARG A 59 -20.77 -6.62 15.32
CA ARG A 59 -20.11 -6.74 16.62
C ARG A 59 -19.01 -7.81 16.46
N SER A 60 -17.77 -7.49 16.85
CA SER A 60 -16.71 -8.49 16.96
C SER A 60 -17.16 -9.57 17.94
N GLU A 61 -17.31 -10.80 17.49
CA GLU A 61 -17.61 -11.97 18.33
C GLU A 61 -16.44 -12.37 19.26
N SER A 62 -15.27 -11.73 19.11
CA SER A 62 -14.14 -11.88 20.04
C SER A 62 -13.81 -10.52 20.63
N GLY A 63 -13.82 -10.37 21.94
CA GLY A 63 -13.41 -9.16 22.68
C GLY A 63 -11.92 -8.82 22.52
N LEU A 64 -11.28 -9.20 21.41
CA LEU A 64 -9.89 -8.91 21.05
C LEU A 64 -9.80 -7.52 20.41
N ALA A 65 -8.82 -6.74 20.85
CA ALA A 65 -8.50 -5.46 20.22
C ALA A 65 -8.18 -5.65 18.74
N ARG A 66 -8.68 -4.76 17.90
CA ARG A 66 -8.35 -4.77 16.46
C ARG A 66 -6.85 -4.55 16.27
N PRO A 67 -6.22 -5.23 15.30
CA PRO A 67 -4.81 -4.99 14.96
C PRO A 67 -4.56 -3.54 14.54
N ALA A 68 -3.29 -3.12 14.60
CA ALA A 68 -2.90 -1.81 14.10
C ALA A 68 -3.27 -1.67 12.61
N LEU A 69 -3.77 -0.50 12.22
CA LEU A 69 -4.14 -0.17 10.85
C LEU A 69 -3.17 0.87 10.30
N TRP A 70 -2.32 0.48 9.39
CA TRP A 70 -1.40 1.36 8.69
C TRP A 70 -1.88 1.62 7.27
N ALA A 71 -1.41 2.70 6.65
CA ALA A 71 -1.67 2.95 5.23
C ALA A 71 -0.41 3.46 4.54
N VAL A 72 -0.17 3.00 3.31
CA VAL A 72 0.90 3.54 2.48
C VAL A 72 0.48 4.93 1.99
N TYR A 73 1.40 5.90 2.14
CA TYR A 73 1.18 7.30 1.79
C TYR A 73 2.24 7.77 0.79
N TYR A 74 1.79 8.28 -0.36
CA TYR A 74 2.67 8.77 -1.42
C TYR A 74 2.82 10.28 -1.38
N ALA A 75 4.08 10.72 -1.36
CA ALA A 75 4.48 12.12 -1.21
C ALA A 75 5.22 12.67 -2.44
N TRP A 76 4.80 12.30 -3.63
CA TRP A 76 5.48 12.62 -4.89
C TRP A 76 4.69 13.50 -5.86
N TYR A 77 3.52 13.96 -5.43
CA TYR A 77 2.64 14.79 -6.26
C TYR A 77 3.07 16.25 -6.26
N THR A 78 3.07 16.87 -7.44
CA THR A 78 3.20 18.32 -7.61
C THR A 78 2.26 18.80 -8.70
N THR A 79 1.87 20.07 -8.62
CA THR A 79 1.06 20.74 -9.62
C THR A 79 1.89 21.76 -10.41
N ALA A 80 1.47 22.06 -11.64
CA ALA A 80 2.16 23.06 -12.46
C ALA A 80 2.03 24.48 -11.89
N THR A 81 0.97 24.74 -11.12
CA THR A 81 0.68 26.04 -10.47
C THR A 81 1.21 26.14 -9.05
N GLY A 82 1.71 25.03 -8.48
CA GLY A 82 2.28 24.98 -7.15
C GLY A 82 3.74 25.49 -7.09
N PRO A 83 4.37 25.42 -5.91
CA PRO A 83 5.70 25.98 -5.66
C PRO A 83 6.80 25.34 -6.51
N HIS A 84 6.55 24.14 -7.05
CA HIS A 84 7.52 23.44 -7.91
C HIS A 84 7.45 23.88 -9.37
N GLY A 85 6.41 24.61 -9.81
CA GLY A 85 6.21 25.05 -11.19
C GLY A 85 6.18 23.91 -12.22
N LYS A 86 5.92 22.67 -11.76
CA LYS A 86 5.96 21.46 -12.56
C LYS A 86 5.01 20.42 -12.01
N GLU A 87 4.25 19.81 -12.88
CA GLU A 87 3.39 18.67 -12.55
C GLU A 87 4.20 17.39 -12.39
N SER A 88 3.86 16.57 -11.40
CA SER A 88 4.40 15.23 -11.19
C SER A 88 3.32 14.28 -10.71
N MET A 89 3.28 13.10 -11.32
CA MET A 89 2.44 11.94 -10.97
C MET A 89 0.94 12.06 -11.20
N TRP A 90 0.37 13.25 -11.40
CA TRP A 90 -1.05 13.42 -11.69
C TRP A 90 -1.43 13.06 -13.12
N CYS A 91 -0.60 13.48 -14.09
CA CYS A 91 -0.86 13.29 -15.52
C CYS A 91 0.33 12.62 -16.22
N GLU A 92 0.08 12.07 -17.40
CA GLU A 92 1.15 11.62 -18.30
C GLU A 92 1.95 12.82 -18.79
N ALA A 93 3.27 12.63 -18.95
CA ALA A 93 4.12 13.64 -19.58
C ALA A 93 3.63 13.88 -21.01
N ASN A 94 3.35 15.15 -21.37
CA ASN A 94 2.86 15.52 -22.67
C ASN A 94 3.95 15.47 -23.75
N ASP A 95 3.60 14.90 -24.88
CA ASP A 95 4.14 15.33 -26.16
C ASP A 95 3.52 16.70 -26.51
N LYS A 96 4.36 17.64 -26.90
CA LYS A 96 4.09 19.06 -27.11
C LYS A 96 2.66 19.38 -27.58
N GLY A 97 1.85 19.97 -26.70
CA GLY A 97 0.56 20.58 -27.04
C GLY A 97 -0.69 19.73 -26.85
N ALA A 98 -0.60 18.47 -26.41
CA ALA A 98 -1.78 17.67 -26.10
C ALA A 98 -2.31 17.99 -24.68
N VAL A 99 -3.60 17.83 -24.44
CA VAL A 99 -4.18 17.93 -23.08
C VAL A 99 -3.61 16.79 -22.22
N PRO A 100 -3.03 17.10 -21.04
CA PRO A 100 -2.52 16.07 -20.13
C PRO A 100 -3.60 15.07 -19.78
N LYS A 101 -3.31 13.78 -19.90
CA LYS A 101 -4.23 12.72 -19.50
C LYS A 101 -3.99 12.36 -18.03
N PRO A 102 -5.03 12.35 -17.18
CA PRO A 102 -4.90 11.84 -15.82
C PRO A 102 -4.38 10.39 -15.83
N ARG A 103 -3.45 10.09 -14.92
CA ARG A 103 -2.95 8.71 -14.74
C ARG A 103 -3.97 7.84 -14.01
N GLY A 104 -4.62 8.39 -12.99
CA GLY A 104 -5.64 7.70 -12.21
C GLY A 104 -7.01 7.69 -12.88
N LYS A 105 -7.84 6.70 -12.55
CA LYS A 105 -9.24 6.60 -12.99
C LYS A 105 -10.23 7.30 -12.07
N ALA A 106 -9.76 7.83 -10.95
CA ALA A 106 -10.53 8.62 -10.01
C ALA A 106 -9.78 9.93 -9.69
N GLN A 107 -10.48 10.89 -9.10
CA GLN A 107 -9.92 12.19 -8.78
C GLN A 107 -10.07 12.53 -7.30
N PRO A 108 -9.06 13.18 -6.68
CA PRO A 108 -9.15 13.64 -5.31
C PRO A 108 -10.34 14.59 -5.10
N LEU A 109 -10.99 14.48 -3.95
CA LEU A 109 -12.10 15.38 -3.58
C LEU A 109 -11.68 16.85 -3.53
N ILE A 110 -10.40 17.11 -3.22
CA ILE A 110 -9.81 18.46 -3.14
C ILE A 110 -9.15 18.91 -4.44
N GLY A 111 -9.25 18.11 -5.51
CA GLY A 111 -8.48 18.35 -6.75
C GLY A 111 -7.01 17.92 -6.62
N TYR A 112 -6.22 18.20 -7.65
CA TYR A 112 -4.78 17.92 -7.64
C TYR A 112 -4.05 18.85 -6.68
N TYR A 113 -3.10 18.30 -5.94
CA TYR A 113 -2.37 19.00 -4.88
C TYR A 113 -0.87 18.74 -4.93
N ASP A 114 -0.12 19.55 -4.20
CA ASP A 114 1.30 19.31 -3.92
C ASP A 114 1.44 18.55 -2.60
N SER A 115 2.22 17.45 -2.61
CA SER A 115 2.39 16.58 -1.43
C SER A 115 3.12 17.27 -0.27
N ASP A 116 3.82 18.35 -0.53
CA ASP A 116 4.50 19.16 0.47
C ASP A 116 3.69 20.40 0.90
N ASN A 117 2.41 20.47 0.56
CA ASN A 117 1.50 21.46 1.10
C ASN A 117 1.08 21.06 2.52
N PRO A 118 1.44 21.84 3.56
CA PRO A 118 1.15 21.46 4.95
C PRO A 118 -0.34 21.36 5.27
N ASP A 119 -1.20 22.11 4.59
CA ASP A 119 -2.65 22.04 4.81
C ASP A 119 -3.25 20.77 4.24
N VAL A 120 -2.75 20.28 3.09
CA VAL A 120 -3.11 18.98 2.53
C VAL A 120 -2.72 17.88 3.50
N VAL A 121 -1.46 17.90 3.98
CA VAL A 121 -0.97 16.88 4.93
C VAL A 121 -1.78 16.92 6.23
N ARG A 122 -2.09 18.12 6.75
CA ARG A 122 -2.92 18.29 7.96
C ARG A 122 -4.31 17.67 7.78
N TRP A 123 -4.94 17.93 6.65
CA TRP A 123 -6.24 17.35 6.35
C TRP A 123 -6.16 15.82 6.24
N HIS A 124 -5.13 15.28 5.58
CA HIS A 124 -4.92 13.83 5.48
C HIS A 124 -4.69 13.18 6.85
N MET A 125 -3.94 13.81 7.77
CA MET A 125 -3.77 13.33 9.14
C MET A 125 -5.11 13.28 9.91
N ARG A 126 -5.95 14.29 9.75
CA ARG A 126 -7.28 14.32 10.35
C ARG A 126 -8.21 13.25 9.77
N LEU A 127 -8.14 13.02 8.45
CA LEU A 127 -8.87 11.92 7.80
C LEU A 127 -8.40 10.56 8.29
N ALA A 128 -7.10 10.34 8.39
CA ALA A 128 -6.53 9.12 8.93
C ALA A 128 -7.03 8.83 10.34
N LYS A 129 -6.99 9.83 11.22
CA LYS A 129 -7.50 9.74 12.59
C LYS A 129 -8.99 9.41 12.64
N ALA A 130 -9.80 10.07 11.79
CA ALA A 130 -11.25 9.81 11.71
C ALA A 130 -11.56 8.40 11.20
N ALA A 131 -10.70 7.83 10.36
CA ALA A 131 -10.84 6.49 9.82
C ALA A 131 -10.24 5.39 10.70
N GLY A 132 -9.53 5.76 11.78
CA GLY A 132 -8.83 4.82 12.65
C GLY A 132 -7.54 4.26 12.04
N ILE A 133 -6.93 4.97 11.08
CA ILE A 133 -5.59 4.68 10.58
C ILE A 133 -4.59 5.14 11.63
N ASP A 134 -3.81 4.19 12.17
CA ASP A 134 -2.89 4.42 13.29
C ASP A 134 -1.56 5.06 12.83
N ALA A 135 -1.13 4.81 11.57
CA ALA A 135 0.09 5.39 11.03
C ALA A 135 0.08 5.42 9.50
N PHE A 136 0.80 6.38 8.91
CA PHE A 136 1.19 6.35 7.51
C PHE A 136 2.59 5.78 7.34
N LEU A 137 2.75 4.83 6.43
CA LEU A 137 4.04 4.39 5.91
C LEU A 137 4.33 5.23 4.66
N VAL A 138 5.20 6.23 4.80
CA VAL A 138 5.43 7.24 3.75
C VAL A 138 6.45 6.73 2.75
N SER A 139 6.05 6.63 1.49
CA SER A 139 6.92 6.22 0.36
C SER A 139 8.08 7.20 0.22
N TRP A 140 9.28 6.72 0.54
CA TRP A 140 10.53 7.48 0.59
C TRP A 140 11.49 7.04 -0.52
N TRP A 141 11.86 7.98 -1.38
CA TRP A 141 12.69 7.78 -2.57
C TRP A 141 14.07 8.44 -2.46
N GLY A 142 14.56 8.62 -1.23
CA GLY A 142 15.85 9.28 -0.93
C GLY A 142 15.69 10.72 -0.47
N GLY A 143 16.66 11.18 0.34
CA GLY A 143 16.60 12.48 1.03
C GLY A 143 16.62 13.70 0.09
N SER A 144 17.20 13.57 -1.09
CA SER A 144 17.25 14.65 -2.09
C SER A 144 16.02 14.75 -2.99
N ASN A 145 15.19 13.71 -3.01
CA ASN A 145 13.97 13.61 -3.79
C ASN A 145 12.85 14.46 -3.17
N ILE A 146 11.82 14.82 -3.96
CA ILE A 146 10.66 15.56 -3.46
C ILE A 146 9.95 14.82 -2.32
N SER A 147 9.76 13.51 -2.44
CA SER A 147 9.10 12.71 -1.42
C SER A 147 9.91 12.67 -0.12
N GLY A 148 11.25 12.58 -0.20
CA GLY A 148 12.12 12.62 0.97
C GLY A 148 12.11 13.97 1.67
N LYS A 149 12.12 15.07 0.91
CA LYS A 149 11.99 16.45 1.45
C LYS A 149 10.62 16.67 2.08
N ALA A 150 9.54 16.27 1.39
CA ALA A 150 8.20 16.37 1.92
C ALA A 150 8.05 15.57 3.22
N PHE A 151 8.61 14.32 3.27
CA PHE A 151 8.61 13.49 4.46
C PHE A 151 9.23 14.20 5.66
N GLU A 152 10.46 14.70 5.49
CA GLU A 152 11.25 15.27 6.58
C GLU A 152 10.75 16.67 6.98
N GLN A 153 10.47 17.53 5.98
CA GLN A 153 10.25 18.97 6.22
C GLN A 153 8.78 19.33 6.45
N VAL A 154 7.84 18.49 6.03
CA VAL A 154 6.41 18.79 6.11
C VAL A 154 5.64 17.67 6.80
N ILE A 155 5.76 16.42 6.35
CA ILE A 155 4.87 15.35 6.82
C ILE A 155 5.15 15.02 8.29
N VAL A 156 6.41 14.82 8.69
CA VAL A 156 6.76 14.54 10.08
C VAL A 156 6.38 15.71 11.02
N PRO A 157 6.70 16.99 10.72
CA PRO A 157 6.27 18.11 11.54
C PRO A 157 4.74 18.24 11.68
N VAL A 158 3.99 18.18 10.57
CA VAL A 158 2.53 18.30 10.59
C VAL A 158 1.89 17.10 11.30
N ALA A 159 2.43 15.90 11.13
CA ALA A 159 1.96 14.73 11.87
C ALA A 159 2.16 14.91 13.40
N ALA A 160 3.25 15.55 13.82
CA ALA A 160 3.47 15.87 15.24
C ALA A 160 2.44 16.88 15.77
N GLU A 161 2.12 17.91 14.99
CA GLU A 161 1.09 18.91 15.33
C GLU A 161 -0.30 18.27 15.48
N GLU A 162 -0.67 17.35 14.59
CA GLU A 162 -1.98 16.70 14.56
C GLU A 162 -2.05 15.44 15.45
N GLY A 163 -0.95 15.04 16.11
CA GLY A 163 -0.88 13.83 16.93
C GLY A 163 -0.98 12.54 16.12
N GLY A 164 -0.59 12.58 14.83
CA GLY A 164 -0.51 11.44 13.93
C GLY A 164 0.81 10.69 14.06
N LYS A 165 0.88 9.51 13.42
CA LYS A 165 2.11 8.71 13.35
C LYS A 165 2.51 8.45 11.90
N VAL A 166 3.82 8.49 11.65
CA VAL A 166 4.41 8.23 10.33
C VAL A 166 5.68 7.38 10.47
N ALA A 167 5.98 6.58 9.46
CA ALA A 167 7.24 5.85 9.36
C ALA A 167 7.75 5.87 7.92
N MET A 168 9.04 5.63 7.75
CA MET A 168 9.66 5.51 6.45
C MET A 168 9.26 4.19 5.78
N CYS A 169 8.72 4.27 4.55
CA CYS A 169 8.59 3.17 3.60
C CYS A 169 9.67 3.36 2.53
N SER A 170 10.79 2.64 2.63
CA SER A 170 11.92 2.83 1.73
C SER A 170 11.72 2.13 0.39
N GLU A 171 11.78 2.86 -0.70
CA GLU A 171 11.73 2.37 -2.07
C GLU A 171 13.15 1.96 -2.52
N LEU A 172 13.51 0.71 -2.31
CA LEU A 172 14.88 0.21 -2.52
C LEU A 172 15.41 0.40 -3.95
N ALA A 173 14.54 0.30 -4.95
CA ALA A 173 14.92 0.42 -6.36
C ALA A 173 15.62 1.75 -6.71
N GLN A 174 15.38 2.80 -5.94
CA GLN A 174 15.99 4.12 -6.18
C GLN A 174 17.51 4.11 -6.05
N PHE A 175 18.07 3.27 -5.19
CA PHE A 175 19.49 3.26 -4.87
C PHE A 175 20.32 2.32 -5.76
N HIS A 176 19.74 1.77 -6.82
CA HIS A 176 20.40 0.85 -7.74
C HIS A 176 21.16 -0.28 -7.02
N HIS A 177 20.61 -0.72 -5.88
CA HIS A 177 21.18 -1.77 -5.05
C HIS A 177 22.51 -1.40 -4.37
N ASP A 178 22.85 -0.11 -4.25
CA ASP A 178 23.97 0.36 -3.43
C ASP A 178 23.54 0.43 -1.97
N VAL A 179 23.73 -0.68 -1.27
CA VAL A 179 23.33 -0.87 0.14
C VAL A 179 24.04 0.13 1.07
N SER A 180 25.31 0.45 0.81
CA SER A 180 26.06 1.40 1.63
C SER A 180 25.52 2.81 1.50
N LYS A 181 25.20 3.22 0.28
CA LYS A 181 24.57 4.52 0.01
C LYS A 181 23.17 4.60 0.62
N LEU A 182 22.37 3.54 0.48
CA LEU A 182 21.06 3.44 1.09
C LEU A 182 21.15 3.57 2.62
N ALA A 183 22.10 2.88 3.26
CA ALA A 183 22.30 2.95 4.71
C ALA A 183 22.65 4.37 5.15
N GLN A 184 23.58 5.03 4.46
CA GLN A 184 23.98 6.41 4.77
C GLN A 184 22.82 7.41 4.64
N GLU A 185 22.09 7.38 3.53
CA GLU A 185 20.97 8.30 3.32
C GLU A 185 19.81 8.03 4.30
N MET A 186 19.50 6.76 4.53
CA MET A 186 18.46 6.37 5.49
C MET A 186 18.83 6.80 6.91
N ALA A 187 20.03 6.50 7.37
CA ALA A 187 20.50 6.89 8.69
C ALA A 187 20.51 8.42 8.85
N ALA A 188 20.95 9.17 7.83
CA ALA A 188 20.97 10.62 7.86
C ALA A 188 19.57 11.23 8.05
N VAL A 189 18.56 10.71 7.36
CA VAL A 189 17.16 11.17 7.53
C VAL A 189 16.61 10.72 8.88
N LEU A 190 16.76 9.45 9.24
CA LEU A 190 16.25 8.90 10.51
C LEU A 190 16.84 9.63 11.73
N LYS A 191 18.11 9.98 11.70
CA LYS A 191 18.78 10.75 12.77
C LYS A 191 18.08 12.09 13.06
N ARG A 192 17.44 12.71 12.04
CA ARG A 192 16.71 13.97 12.20
C ARG A 192 15.26 13.79 12.63
N VAL A 193 14.63 12.65 12.31
CA VAL A 193 13.19 12.50 12.50
C VAL A 193 12.74 11.44 13.50
N LYS A 194 13.61 10.46 13.84
CA LYS A 194 13.22 9.31 14.69
C LYS A 194 12.76 9.68 16.10
N ASP A 195 13.24 10.79 16.63
CA ASP A 195 12.91 11.27 17.97
C ASP A 195 11.68 12.20 17.97
N SER A 196 11.10 12.49 16.79
CA SER A 196 9.82 13.20 16.70
C SER A 196 8.71 12.40 17.37
N PRO A 197 7.80 13.05 18.11
CA PRO A 197 6.62 12.39 18.66
C PRO A 197 5.72 11.78 17.58
N ALA A 198 5.85 12.22 16.32
CA ALA A 198 5.14 11.65 15.19
C ALA A 198 5.79 10.38 14.61
N TYR A 199 7.08 10.14 14.86
CA TYR A 199 7.70 8.95 14.27
C TYR A 199 7.19 7.69 14.95
N LEU A 200 6.70 6.73 14.13
CA LEU A 200 6.19 5.45 14.64
C LEU A 200 7.33 4.64 15.29
N GLN A 201 7.12 4.28 16.53
CA GLN A 201 8.01 3.39 17.26
C GLN A 201 7.25 2.15 17.73
N ILE A 202 7.88 1.01 17.66
CA ILE A 202 7.40 -0.25 18.24
C ILE A 202 8.54 -0.79 19.14
N GLU A 203 8.21 -1.15 20.36
CA GLU A 203 9.20 -1.61 21.34
C GLU A 203 10.35 -0.60 21.56
N GLY A 204 10.06 0.71 21.47
CA GLY A 204 11.05 1.78 21.60
C GLY A 204 12.00 1.93 20.40
N LYS A 205 11.74 1.25 19.30
CA LYS A 205 12.56 1.28 18.07
C LYS A 205 11.82 1.98 16.94
N PRO A 206 12.47 2.89 16.19
CA PRO A 206 11.85 3.50 15.01
C PRO A 206 11.54 2.43 13.95
N VAL A 207 10.35 2.52 13.36
CA VAL A 207 9.91 1.57 12.33
C VAL A 207 10.47 1.97 10.97
N VAL A 208 11.03 1.02 10.23
CA VAL A 208 11.41 1.16 8.83
C VAL A 208 10.84 -0.01 8.03
N TYR A 209 10.04 0.30 7.02
CA TYR A 209 9.51 -0.67 6.08
C TYR A 209 10.35 -0.68 4.81
N LEU A 210 10.94 -1.83 4.50
CA LEU A 210 11.70 -2.06 3.27
C LEU A 210 10.77 -2.65 2.23
N TYR A 211 10.33 -1.82 1.29
CA TYR A 211 9.42 -2.18 0.22
C TYR A 211 10.15 -2.76 -1.00
N GLN A 212 9.47 -3.58 -1.79
CA GLN A 212 9.94 -4.20 -3.04
C GLN A 212 11.11 -5.19 -2.91
N VAL A 213 11.42 -5.68 -1.73
CA VAL A 213 12.46 -6.70 -1.54
C VAL A 213 12.27 -7.96 -2.41
N PRO A 214 11.05 -8.45 -2.72
CA PRO A 214 10.86 -9.58 -3.63
C PRO A 214 11.38 -9.35 -5.04
N PHE A 215 11.43 -8.09 -5.49
CA PHE A 215 11.82 -7.69 -6.84
C PHE A 215 13.29 -7.25 -6.92
N ASP A 216 13.99 -7.19 -5.78
CA ASP A 216 15.41 -6.85 -5.73
C ASP A 216 16.27 -8.10 -5.54
N PRO A 217 16.87 -8.66 -6.61
CA PRO A 217 17.70 -9.86 -6.52
C PRO A 217 19.01 -9.64 -5.75
N LYS A 218 19.40 -8.38 -5.49
CA LYS A 218 20.63 -8.04 -4.79
C LYS A 218 20.42 -7.84 -3.30
N LEU A 219 19.19 -7.63 -2.84
CA LEU A 219 18.90 -7.64 -1.42
C LEU A 219 18.73 -9.08 -0.94
N THR A 220 19.84 -9.65 -0.51
CA THR A 220 19.96 -10.97 0.13
C THR A 220 19.94 -10.80 1.65
N PRO A 221 19.80 -11.88 2.44
CA PRO A 221 20.01 -11.82 3.89
C PRO A 221 21.31 -11.16 4.32
N GLU A 222 22.41 -11.41 3.60
CA GLU A 222 23.74 -10.84 3.88
C GLU A 222 23.78 -9.33 3.63
N THR A 223 23.22 -8.87 2.48
CA THR A 223 23.18 -7.43 2.17
C THR A 223 22.18 -6.69 3.04
N PHE A 224 21.08 -7.33 3.47
CA PHE A 224 20.22 -6.78 4.50
C PHE A 224 20.99 -6.60 5.82
N GLY A 225 21.78 -7.59 6.25
CA GLY A 225 22.63 -7.46 7.44
C GLY A 225 23.67 -6.32 7.33
N GLN A 226 24.17 -6.01 6.13
CA GLN A 226 25.02 -4.83 5.90
C GLN A 226 24.22 -3.53 6.05
N LEU A 227 23.02 -3.44 5.44
CA LEU A 227 22.12 -2.30 5.59
C LEU A 227 21.79 -2.04 7.05
N GLN A 228 21.35 -3.08 7.76
CA GLN A 228 21.00 -3.01 9.17
C GLN A 228 22.17 -2.45 10.00
N ARG A 229 23.35 -3.06 9.91
CA ARG A 229 24.54 -2.58 10.65
C ARG A 229 24.89 -1.14 10.31
N GLY A 230 24.81 -0.76 9.03
CA GLY A 230 25.14 0.61 8.61
C GLY A 230 24.17 1.64 9.18
N VAL A 231 22.88 1.35 9.23
CA VAL A 231 21.86 2.24 9.81
C VAL A 231 21.94 2.25 11.34
N GLU A 232 21.97 1.07 11.97
CA GLU A 232 21.93 0.94 13.43
C GLU A 232 23.22 1.44 14.12
N ALA A 233 24.35 1.46 13.43
CA ALA A 233 25.57 2.09 13.94
C ALA A 233 25.40 3.61 14.16
N GLU A 234 24.54 4.26 13.38
CA GLU A 234 24.32 5.71 13.43
C GLU A 234 23.17 6.13 14.33
N ILE A 235 22.12 5.31 14.45
CA ILE A 235 20.86 5.72 15.10
C ILE A 235 20.38 4.79 16.23
N GLY A 236 21.08 3.69 16.46
CA GLY A 236 20.65 2.62 17.36
C GLY A 236 19.68 1.63 16.73
N PRO A 237 19.13 0.70 17.51
CA PRO A 237 18.28 -0.38 17.02
C PRO A 237 17.03 0.12 16.26
N VAL A 238 16.67 -0.58 15.18
CA VAL A 238 15.52 -0.28 14.32
C VAL A 238 14.52 -1.45 14.35
N TYR A 239 13.24 -1.14 14.26
CA TYR A 239 12.18 -2.13 14.03
C TYR A 239 12.01 -2.35 12.53
N TRP A 240 12.72 -3.36 12.01
CA TRP A 240 12.72 -3.64 10.58
C TRP A 240 11.48 -4.41 10.16
N VAL A 241 10.77 -3.85 9.20
CA VAL A 241 9.62 -4.47 8.53
C VAL A 241 10.02 -4.81 7.10
N MET A 242 9.89 -6.09 6.72
CA MET A 242 10.42 -6.59 5.46
C MET A 242 9.30 -6.98 4.50
N ASP A 243 9.23 -6.33 3.33
CA ASP A 243 8.40 -6.81 2.23
C ASP A 243 9.07 -8.03 1.58
N LYS A 244 8.74 -9.21 2.08
CA LYS A 244 9.32 -10.45 1.56
C LYS A 244 8.29 -11.57 1.52
N VAL A 245 7.23 -11.35 0.77
CA VAL A 245 6.30 -12.41 0.39
C VAL A 245 6.45 -12.66 -1.11
N SER A 246 6.70 -13.90 -1.48
CA SER A 246 6.78 -14.33 -2.86
C SER A 246 5.57 -15.17 -3.25
N ASN A 247 5.21 -15.13 -4.53
CA ASN A 247 4.21 -16.02 -5.10
C ASN A 247 4.92 -17.17 -5.83
N ALA A 248 4.87 -18.35 -5.24
CA ALA A 248 5.41 -19.57 -5.84
C ALA A 248 4.27 -20.57 -6.06
N ASN A 249 4.10 -21.05 -7.29
CA ASN A 249 3.05 -22.00 -7.64
C ASN A 249 1.63 -21.55 -7.24
N ASN A 250 1.32 -20.26 -7.48
CA ASN A 250 0.06 -19.62 -7.11
C ASN A 250 -0.24 -19.62 -5.60
N LYS A 251 0.78 -19.70 -4.76
CA LYS A 251 0.68 -19.63 -3.30
C LYS A 251 1.61 -18.54 -2.78
N MET A 252 1.07 -17.64 -1.98
CA MET A 252 1.88 -16.63 -1.30
C MET A 252 2.60 -17.23 -0.11
N THR A 253 3.90 -16.98 0.01
CA THR A 253 4.74 -17.52 1.08
C THR A 253 5.92 -16.60 1.38
N ILE A 254 6.43 -16.67 2.61
CA ILE A 254 7.71 -16.09 2.98
C ILE A 254 8.79 -17.14 2.66
N PRO A 255 9.81 -16.80 1.85
CA PRO A 255 10.91 -17.72 1.58
C PRO A 255 11.64 -18.14 2.87
N SER A 256 11.90 -19.45 3.03
CA SER A 256 12.45 -19.99 4.28
C SER A 256 13.79 -19.38 4.70
N ASN A 257 14.65 -19.04 3.72
CA ASN A 257 15.94 -18.39 4.00
C ASN A 257 15.84 -16.95 4.56
N TRP A 258 14.61 -16.39 4.64
CA TRP A 258 14.35 -15.09 5.25
C TRP A 258 13.75 -15.19 6.65
N LEU A 259 13.10 -16.29 6.98
CA LEU A 259 12.41 -16.46 8.26
C LEU A 259 13.35 -16.32 9.47
N ASP A 260 14.55 -16.87 9.36
CA ASP A 260 15.54 -16.88 10.44
C ASP A 260 16.54 -15.70 10.38
N VAL A 261 16.35 -14.74 9.46
CA VAL A 261 17.26 -13.59 9.32
C VAL A 261 17.19 -12.73 10.59
N PRO A 262 18.34 -12.49 11.27
CA PRO A 262 18.40 -11.66 12.45
C PRO A 262 18.01 -10.21 12.14
N GLY A 263 17.38 -9.54 13.12
CA GLY A 263 17.01 -8.12 13.02
C GLY A 263 15.68 -7.85 12.34
N ILE A 264 15.15 -8.74 11.50
CA ILE A 264 13.79 -8.59 10.97
C ILE A 264 12.81 -8.79 12.13
N SER A 265 11.97 -7.79 12.38
CA SER A 265 10.95 -7.81 13.44
C SER A 265 9.59 -8.23 12.91
N MET A 266 9.27 -7.86 11.66
CA MET A 266 7.98 -8.11 11.04
C MET A 266 8.13 -8.39 9.55
N PHE A 267 7.31 -9.30 9.04
CA PHE A 267 7.12 -9.50 7.61
C PHE A 267 5.81 -8.88 7.14
N GLY A 268 5.75 -8.63 5.84
CA GLY A 268 4.55 -8.22 5.16
C GLY A 268 4.76 -8.14 3.67
N PHE A 269 3.80 -7.58 2.97
CA PHE A 269 3.91 -7.30 1.56
C PHE A 269 2.94 -6.18 1.16
N TYR A 270 3.30 -5.48 0.09
CA TYR A 270 2.56 -4.31 -0.34
C TYR A 270 1.17 -4.66 -0.88
N GLY A 271 1.08 -5.75 -1.66
CA GLY A 271 -0.19 -6.09 -2.25
C GLY A 271 -0.24 -7.35 -3.09
N THR A 272 -1.47 -7.79 -3.33
CA THR A 272 -1.78 -9.00 -4.11
C THR A 272 -1.89 -8.76 -5.61
N PHE A 273 -1.93 -7.51 -6.07
CA PHE A 273 -2.14 -7.18 -7.48
C PHE A 273 -0.92 -7.42 -8.37
N SER A 274 0.27 -7.60 -7.81
CA SER A 274 1.45 -8.02 -8.56
C SER A 274 1.29 -9.37 -9.26
N ILE A 275 0.36 -10.20 -8.78
CA ILE A 275 0.00 -11.48 -9.40
C ILE A 275 -1.22 -11.38 -10.32
N LYS A 276 -1.76 -10.18 -10.55
CA LYS A 276 -2.88 -9.89 -11.47
C LYS A 276 -4.08 -10.85 -11.29
N ARG A 277 -4.43 -11.13 -10.05
CA ARG A 277 -5.55 -12.02 -9.69
C ARG A 277 -6.53 -11.26 -8.78
N VAL A 278 -7.81 -11.36 -9.10
CA VAL A 278 -8.90 -11.06 -8.15
C VAL A 278 -9.07 -12.26 -7.24
N TRP A 279 -8.94 -12.04 -5.94
CA TRP A 279 -8.99 -13.10 -4.96
C TRP A 279 -10.40 -13.25 -4.39
N ALA A 280 -10.92 -14.47 -4.43
CA ALA A 280 -12.05 -14.82 -3.58
C ALA A 280 -11.59 -14.94 -2.13
N TYR A 281 -12.48 -14.69 -1.18
CA TYR A 281 -12.17 -14.75 0.25
C TYR A 281 -11.52 -16.08 0.65
N ASP A 282 -12.05 -17.22 0.18
CA ASP A 282 -11.57 -18.55 0.58
C ASP A 282 -10.13 -18.81 0.14
N ASP A 283 -9.73 -18.34 -1.02
CA ASP A 283 -8.34 -18.43 -1.48
C ASP A 283 -7.43 -17.47 -0.72
N LEU A 284 -7.89 -16.24 -0.50
CA LEU A 284 -7.14 -15.19 0.17
C LEU A 284 -6.84 -15.56 1.63
N ILE A 285 -7.83 -16.07 2.36
CA ILE A 285 -7.67 -16.46 3.76
C ILE A 285 -6.67 -17.62 3.93
N LEU A 286 -6.62 -18.55 3.00
CA LEU A 286 -5.67 -19.65 3.03
C LEU A 286 -4.22 -19.15 2.89
N ASP A 287 -3.99 -18.23 1.96
CA ASP A 287 -2.68 -17.64 1.76
C ASP A 287 -2.28 -16.72 2.92
N TYR A 288 -3.21 -15.92 3.44
CA TYR A 288 -2.96 -15.05 4.58
C TYR A 288 -2.62 -15.85 5.85
N ARG A 289 -3.33 -16.93 6.13
CA ARG A 289 -3.01 -17.84 7.24
C ARG A 289 -1.64 -18.47 7.07
N ARG A 290 -1.29 -18.94 5.89
CA ARG A 290 0.03 -19.55 5.61
C ARG A 290 1.18 -18.58 5.90
N ILE A 291 1.03 -17.31 5.46
CA ILE A 291 2.03 -16.26 5.72
C ILE A 291 2.12 -15.98 7.22
N THR A 292 0.98 -15.82 7.88
CA THR A 292 0.92 -15.52 9.31
C THR A 292 1.52 -16.64 10.15
N GLU A 293 1.14 -17.88 9.89
CA GLU A 293 1.66 -19.06 10.58
C GLU A 293 3.18 -19.22 10.40
N ALA A 294 3.69 -18.97 9.18
CA ALA A 294 5.13 -19.02 8.92
C ALA A 294 5.89 -17.93 9.68
N ALA A 295 5.40 -16.70 9.68
CA ALA A 295 6.01 -15.60 10.43
C ALA A 295 5.99 -15.86 11.94
N HIS A 296 4.84 -16.27 12.50
CA HIS A 296 4.68 -16.53 13.92
C HIS A 296 5.53 -17.72 14.38
N ALA A 297 5.64 -18.79 13.57
CA ALA A 297 6.50 -19.93 13.87
C ALA A 297 7.99 -19.53 13.96
N ALA A 298 8.40 -18.49 13.22
CA ALA A 298 9.73 -17.91 13.29
C ALA A 298 9.88 -16.84 14.39
N GLY A 299 8.87 -16.65 15.25
CA GLY A 299 8.87 -15.62 16.29
C GLY A 299 8.80 -14.19 15.75
N LYS A 300 8.32 -14.00 14.51
CA LYS A 300 8.17 -12.70 13.86
C LYS A 300 6.72 -12.28 13.81
N LYS A 301 6.49 -10.98 13.74
CA LYS A 301 5.16 -10.42 13.47
C LYS A 301 4.87 -10.38 11.98
N VAL A 302 3.60 -10.12 11.62
CA VAL A 302 3.19 -9.98 10.22
C VAL A 302 2.14 -8.88 10.07
N PHE A 303 2.27 -8.07 9.03
CA PHE A 303 1.15 -7.29 8.52
C PHE A 303 0.62 -7.91 7.22
N LEU A 304 -0.67 -7.76 6.99
CA LEU A 304 -1.32 -8.21 5.75
C LEU A 304 -1.96 -7.02 5.03
N PRO A 305 -1.80 -6.92 3.69
CA PRO A 305 -2.36 -5.83 2.93
C PRO A 305 -3.87 -5.98 2.75
N VAL A 306 -4.55 -4.84 2.64
CA VAL A 306 -5.94 -4.75 2.24
C VAL A 306 -6.11 -3.71 1.14
N HIS A 307 -6.95 -4.00 0.16
CA HIS A 307 -7.14 -3.19 -1.03
C HIS A 307 -8.58 -2.71 -1.17
N PRO A 308 -8.79 -1.41 -1.49
CA PRO A 308 -10.14 -0.94 -1.84
C PRO A 308 -10.55 -1.32 -3.26
N GLY A 309 -9.61 -1.75 -4.07
CA GLY A 309 -9.64 -2.03 -5.49
C GLY A 309 -8.36 -1.56 -6.15
N HIS A 310 -8.19 -1.82 -7.45
CA HIS A 310 -7.03 -1.41 -8.25
C HIS A 310 -7.46 -1.20 -9.70
N ASP A 311 -7.02 -0.12 -10.32
CA ASP A 311 -7.14 0.11 -11.76
C ASP A 311 -5.99 0.98 -12.24
N ASN A 312 -4.99 0.36 -12.83
CA ASN A 312 -3.82 1.05 -13.42
C ASN A 312 -3.92 1.25 -14.92
N SER A 313 -5.11 1.02 -15.53
CA SER A 313 -5.28 1.08 -16.99
C SER A 313 -5.07 2.47 -17.58
N GLY A 314 -5.19 3.53 -16.77
CA GLY A 314 -4.82 4.90 -17.16
C GLY A 314 -3.32 5.15 -17.17
N PHE A 315 -2.58 4.45 -16.33
CA PHE A 315 -1.15 4.64 -16.12
C PHE A 315 -0.29 3.62 -16.88
N ARG A 316 -0.79 2.38 -17.02
CA ARG A 316 -0.09 1.26 -17.68
C ARG A 316 -1.04 0.53 -18.63
N PRO A 317 -1.44 1.16 -19.76
CA PRO A 317 -2.45 0.59 -20.63
C PRO A 317 -2.04 -0.77 -21.24
N ASP A 318 -0.74 -0.97 -21.50
CA ASP A 318 -0.21 -2.21 -22.08
C ASP A 318 0.01 -3.34 -21.05
N ASP A 319 -0.01 -3.02 -19.77
CA ASP A 319 0.21 -3.94 -18.66
C ASP A 319 -0.78 -3.67 -17.53
N ASN A 320 -2.06 -3.53 -17.90
CA ASN A 320 -3.11 -3.21 -16.96
C ASN A 320 -3.59 -4.42 -16.18
N PHE A 321 -4.12 -4.12 -15.00
CA PHE A 321 -4.89 -5.03 -14.16
C PHE A 321 -5.99 -4.23 -13.47
N VAL A 322 -7.18 -4.80 -13.40
CA VAL A 322 -8.33 -4.19 -12.72
C VAL A 322 -8.82 -5.15 -11.64
N MET A 323 -8.85 -4.66 -10.40
CA MET A 323 -9.53 -5.27 -9.27
C MET A 323 -10.74 -4.40 -8.95
N PRO A 324 -11.97 -4.90 -9.11
CA PRO A 324 -13.17 -4.11 -8.84
C PRO A 324 -13.22 -3.62 -7.40
N ARG A 325 -13.82 -2.47 -7.19
CA ARG A 325 -14.06 -1.92 -5.85
C ARG A 325 -15.35 -2.45 -5.22
N ASP A 326 -16.31 -2.85 -6.05
CA ASP A 326 -17.61 -3.43 -5.71
C ASP A 326 -18.28 -2.69 -4.55
N GLU A 327 -18.40 -1.36 -4.69
CA GLU A 327 -19.00 -0.48 -3.67
C GLU A 327 -18.40 -0.69 -2.26
N GLY A 328 -17.12 -1.05 -2.22
CA GLY A 328 -16.36 -1.31 -0.99
C GLY A 328 -16.44 -2.75 -0.48
N ALA A 329 -17.12 -3.67 -1.18
CA ALA A 329 -17.15 -5.08 -0.80
C ALA A 329 -15.72 -5.68 -0.83
N THR A 330 -14.93 -5.36 -1.86
CA THR A 330 -13.53 -5.78 -1.95
C THR A 330 -12.74 -5.41 -0.70
N LEU A 331 -12.80 -4.15 -0.23
CA LEU A 331 -12.09 -3.75 0.99
C LEU A 331 -12.58 -4.51 2.22
N ARG A 332 -13.91 -4.71 2.35
CA ARG A 332 -14.47 -5.46 3.50
C ARG A 332 -14.00 -6.91 3.52
N GLU A 333 -13.92 -7.57 2.36
CA GLU A 333 -13.43 -8.95 2.27
C GLU A 333 -11.95 -9.07 2.63
N TYR A 334 -11.11 -8.15 2.16
CA TYR A 334 -9.70 -8.12 2.52
C TYR A 334 -9.50 -7.86 4.01
N LEU A 335 -10.23 -6.91 4.61
CA LEU A 335 -10.22 -6.64 6.05
C LEU A 335 -10.63 -7.87 6.86
N ARG A 336 -11.68 -8.57 6.41
CA ARG A 336 -12.13 -9.82 7.05
C ARG A 336 -11.05 -10.88 6.97
N ALA A 337 -10.49 -11.14 5.77
CA ALA A 337 -9.45 -12.15 5.58
C ALA A 337 -8.20 -11.88 6.43
N ALA A 338 -7.72 -10.63 6.47
CA ALA A 338 -6.57 -10.25 7.27
C ALA A 338 -6.84 -10.40 8.79
N THR A 339 -8.06 -10.08 9.24
CA THR A 339 -8.49 -10.27 10.63
C THR A 339 -8.56 -11.74 10.99
N ASP A 340 -9.20 -12.55 10.16
CA ASP A 340 -9.40 -13.99 10.38
C ASP A 340 -8.09 -14.78 10.26
N ALA A 341 -7.10 -14.24 9.55
CA ALA A 341 -5.73 -14.75 9.50
C ALA A 341 -4.89 -14.33 10.71
N ARG A 342 -5.41 -13.53 11.64
CA ARG A 342 -4.72 -13.05 12.86
C ARG A 342 -3.45 -12.23 12.55
N ALA A 343 -3.54 -11.33 11.57
CA ALA A 343 -2.48 -10.36 11.32
C ALA A 343 -2.18 -9.52 12.56
N ASP A 344 -0.90 -9.23 12.83
CA ASP A 344 -0.49 -8.32 13.93
C ASP A 344 -0.77 -6.86 13.55
N ALA A 345 -0.69 -6.52 12.27
CA ALA A 345 -1.10 -5.24 11.72
C ALA A 345 -1.75 -5.43 10.33
N ILE A 346 -2.48 -4.43 9.88
CA ILE A 346 -3.10 -4.40 8.55
C ILE A 346 -2.56 -3.19 7.81
N LEU A 347 -2.19 -3.38 6.54
CA LEU A 347 -1.70 -2.33 5.67
C LEU A 347 -2.75 -2.00 4.60
N VAL A 348 -3.32 -0.81 4.65
CA VAL A 348 -4.14 -0.28 3.56
C VAL A 348 -3.22 0.11 2.40
N THR A 349 -3.37 -0.54 1.30
CA THR A 349 -2.70 -0.20 0.06
C THR A 349 -3.73 0.32 -0.93
N SER A 350 -3.82 1.64 -1.04
CA SER A 350 -3.04 2.70 -0.41
C SER A 350 -3.94 3.80 0.17
N PHE A 351 -3.36 4.78 0.88
CA PHE A 351 -4.11 6.00 1.18
C PHE A 351 -4.34 6.81 -0.09
N ASN A 352 -3.28 7.09 -0.89
CA ASN A 352 -3.33 8.04 -1.99
C ASN A 352 -2.50 7.66 -3.25
N GLU A 353 -2.42 6.38 -3.63
CA GLU A 353 -1.81 5.99 -4.92
C GLU A 353 -2.82 6.16 -6.06
N TRP A 354 -2.96 7.40 -6.55
CA TRP A 354 -3.91 7.78 -7.59
C TRP A 354 -3.66 7.14 -8.95
N PRO A 355 -2.41 7.05 -9.46
CA PRO A 355 -2.12 6.38 -10.74
C PRO A 355 -2.61 4.94 -10.82
N GLU A 356 -2.56 4.19 -9.74
CA GLU A 356 -3.04 2.81 -9.66
C GLU A 356 -4.48 2.71 -9.13
N THR A 357 -5.06 3.83 -8.75
CA THR A 357 -6.43 3.94 -8.22
C THR A 357 -6.67 2.98 -7.02
N THR A 358 -5.63 2.73 -6.22
CA THR A 358 -5.73 1.93 -4.98
C THR A 358 -6.11 2.77 -3.76
N VAL A 359 -6.67 3.94 -3.97
CA VAL A 359 -6.84 4.99 -2.96
C VAL A 359 -8.03 4.78 -2.04
N VAL A 360 -7.87 5.13 -0.77
CA VAL A 360 -8.96 5.35 0.20
C VAL A 360 -9.15 6.84 0.54
N GLU A 361 -8.25 7.71 0.10
CA GLU A 361 -8.41 9.17 0.18
C GLU A 361 -9.75 9.58 -0.45
N PRO A 362 -10.48 10.58 0.10
CA PRO A 362 -11.77 10.99 -0.43
C PRO A 362 -11.72 11.40 -1.90
N SER A 363 -12.68 10.92 -2.68
CA SER A 363 -12.77 11.16 -4.12
C SER A 363 -14.10 11.75 -4.53
N SER A 364 -14.05 12.70 -5.47
CA SER A 364 -15.24 13.22 -6.15
C SER A 364 -15.84 12.22 -7.15
N SER A 365 -15.13 11.13 -7.44
CA SER A 365 -15.57 10.10 -8.39
C SER A 365 -16.49 9.05 -7.77
N TRP A 366 -16.73 9.07 -6.46
CA TRP A 366 -17.61 8.12 -5.76
C TRP A 366 -18.88 8.79 -5.27
N ALA A 367 -19.97 8.03 -5.21
CA ALA A 367 -21.26 8.53 -4.72
C ALA A 367 -21.18 9.09 -3.30
N ASP A 368 -20.47 8.39 -2.41
CA ASP A 368 -20.04 8.91 -1.11
C ASP A 368 -18.52 9.13 -1.14
N PRO A 369 -18.06 10.39 -1.20
CA PRO A 369 -16.63 10.69 -1.26
C PRO A 369 -15.79 10.05 -0.16
N TYR A 370 -16.36 9.79 1.02
CA TYR A 370 -15.68 9.25 2.19
C TYR A 370 -15.93 7.76 2.41
N GLN A 371 -16.55 7.06 1.47
CA GLN A 371 -17.01 5.66 1.60
C GLN A 371 -15.93 4.74 2.18
N TYR A 372 -14.72 4.78 1.64
CA TYR A 372 -13.65 3.85 2.05
C TYR A 372 -13.12 4.15 3.46
N LEU A 373 -13.03 5.42 3.83
CA LEU A 373 -12.65 5.82 5.20
C LEU A 373 -13.72 5.42 6.22
N LYS A 374 -15.01 5.51 5.84
CA LYS A 374 -16.12 5.03 6.68
C LYS A 374 -16.08 3.51 6.88
N ILE A 375 -15.69 2.75 5.85
CA ILE A 375 -15.49 1.29 5.96
C ILE A 375 -14.38 0.97 6.97
N LEU A 376 -13.23 1.67 6.90
CA LEU A 376 -12.12 1.51 7.83
C LEU A 376 -12.53 1.86 9.26
N ALA A 377 -13.20 3.00 9.47
CA ALA A 377 -13.70 3.41 10.79
C ALA A 377 -14.68 2.38 11.37
N THR A 378 -15.61 1.88 10.54
CA THR A 378 -16.56 0.82 10.94
C THR A 378 -15.82 -0.45 11.35
N TRP A 379 -14.82 -0.86 10.57
CA TRP A 379 -13.99 -2.01 10.91
C TRP A 379 -13.22 -1.80 12.22
N LYS A 380 -12.70 -0.59 12.47
CA LYS A 380 -12.04 -0.23 13.75
C LYS A 380 -13.03 -0.16 14.91
N GLY A 381 -14.33 -0.09 14.67
CA GLY A 381 -15.36 0.04 15.69
C GLY A 381 -15.52 1.47 16.22
N ILE A 382 -15.14 2.48 15.43
CA ILE A 382 -15.25 3.89 15.80
C ILE A 382 -16.22 4.64 14.86
N PRO A 383 -16.90 5.70 15.33
CA PRO A 383 -17.72 6.56 14.47
C PRO A 383 -16.82 7.39 13.55
N PHE A 384 -17.15 7.43 12.25
CA PHE A 384 -16.47 8.32 11.31
C PHE A 384 -17.10 9.72 11.40
N VAL A 385 -16.33 10.70 11.84
CA VAL A 385 -16.70 12.11 11.82
C VAL A 385 -15.88 12.81 10.75
N THR A 386 -16.55 13.34 9.72
CA THR A 386 -15.87 14.03 8.60
C THR A 386 -15.10 15.24 9.11
N PRO A 387 -13.77 15.30 8.96
CA PRO A 387 -13.00 16.48 9.32
C PRO A 387 -13.36 17.68 8.44
N ALA A 388 -13.23 18.89 9.00
CA ALA A 388 -13.37 20.11 8.21
C ALA A 388 -12.36 20.08 7.04
N ARG A 389 -12.86 20.45 5.85
CA ARG A 389 -11.98 20.61 4.68
C ARG A 389 -11.00 21.76 4.90
N MET A 390 -9.91 21.70 4.16
CA MET A 390 -9.04 22.87 3.95
C MET A 390 -9.89 24.03 3.42
N LYS A 391 -9.55 25.22 3.82
CA LYS A 391 -10.16 26.47 3.29
C LYS A 391 -9.54 26.82 1.96
#